data_22c6dc83043f5910bc147ecbced77d03
#
_entry.id   22c6dc83043f5910bc147ecbced77d03
#
_cell.length_a   1.000
_cell.length_b   1.000
_cell.length_c   1.000
_cell.angle_alpha   90.00
_cell.angle_beta   90.00
_cell.angle_gamma   90.00
#
_symmetry.space_group_name_H-M   'P 1'
#
loop_
_entity.id
_entity.type
_entity.pdbx_description
1 polymer ?
#
loop_
_entity_poly.entity_id
_entity_poly.type
_entity_poly.pdbx_seq_one_letter_code
_entity_poly.pdbx_strand_id
1 'polypeptide(L)'
;GLCGIPRVREEIIRPLLCLESEEIRNYLCTKRIPWREDSTNREDHYTRNRIRHHILPYVEREISPGCVIHMSRTAELLSETEEYMEEQTAMALNRCAVFEGTDSRMDGAACAVLDRESFMREHPSIRKRILLQLMKCFSPEQQDIGYVHIQALMALFIQEGNRGITLPFGIKAEREYGKIFLNGATRDPKDKDKPRQNIHPAAVRKKDIGESPVTIGLGEWGKAVFSVFPYEKGLEVPENKYTKWFDYDKIKESLVIRTRQPGDYLTLNDGEGREIHKSLKKYMIGEKIHQRERGDIPVLAQGSHILWLFGWRVSETYKINWNTKRILQVKLERDCSGSKTEEGYGGEH
;
A
#
# COMPACT_ATOMS: atom_id res chain seq x y z
N GLY A 1 14.50 -25.38 -2.57
CA GLY A 1 15.45 -26.46 -2.31
C GLY A 1 15.33 -27.64 -3.27
N LEU A 2 14.12 -28.00 -3.73
CA LEU A 2 13.94 -29.19 -4.62
C LEU A 2 14.42 -28.95 -6.04
N CYS A 3 14.47 -27.71 -6.52
CA CYS A 3 14.95 -27.37 -7.86
C CYS A 3 16.48 -27.44 -7.98
N GLY A 4 17.21 -27.79 -6.91
CA GLY A 4 18.66 -27.86 -6.90
C GLY A 4 19.33 -26.47 -6.94
N ILE A 5 20.57 -26.45 -7.45
CA ILE A 5 21.35 -25.23 -7.59
C ILE A 5 21.11 -24.64 -9.00
N PRO A 6 20.66 -23.39 -9.14
CA PRO A 6 20.42 -22.79 -10.46
C PRO A 6 21.75 -22.58 -11.22
N ARG A 7 21.70 -22.73 -12.55
CA ARG A 7 22.86 -22.50 -13.44
C ARG A 7 23.29 -21.03 -13.44
N VAL A 8 22.31 -20.13 -13.31
CA VAL A 8 22.52 -18.69 -13.19
C VAL A 8 21.77 -18.20 -11.96
N ARG A 9 22.42 -17.39 -11.15
CA ARG A 9 21.80 -16.70 -10.03
C ARG A 9 22.43 -15.33 -9.87
N GLU A 10 21.65 -14.29 -10.14
CA GLU A 10 22.14 -12.91 -10.14
C GLU A 10 23.36 -12.77 -11.09
N GLU A 11 24.52 -12.37 -10.59
CA GLU A 11 25.76 -12.23 -11.36
C GLU A 11 26.59 -13.53 -11.42
N ILE A 12 26.16 -14.60 -10.77
CA ILE A 12 26.90 -15.86 -10.69
C ILE A 12 26.41 -16.82 -11.76
N ILE A 13 27.30 -17.24 -12.66
CA ILE A 13 27.08 -18.32 -13.63
C ILE A 13 27.85 -19.56 -13.24
N ARG A 14 27.27 -20.75 -13.46
CA ARG A 14 27.85 -22.06 -13.12
C ARG A 14 27.87 -22.97 -14.35
N PRO A 15 28.83 -22.75 -15.26
CA PRO A 15 28.83 -23.44 -16.55
C PRO A 15 29.10 -24.95 -16.45
N LEU A 16 29.77 -25.41 -15.37
CA LEU A 16 30.11 -26.82 -15.19
C LEU A 16 29.01 -27.68 -14.51
N LEU A 17 27.86 -27.09 -14.17
CA LEU A 17 26.76 -27.87 -13.55
C LEU A 17 26.13 -28.92 -14.48
N CYS A 18 26.39 -28.85 -15.77
CA CYS A 18 25.93 -29.83 -16.76
C CYS A 18 26.84 -31.06 -16.89
N LEU A 19 27.99 -31.08 -16.22
CA LEU A 19 28.98 -32.13 -16.29
C LEU A 19 29.06 -32.90 -14.97
N GLU A 20 29.33 -34.20 -15.07
CA GLU A 20 29.66 -35.02 -13.90
C GLU A 20 31.10 -34.77 -13.43
N SER A 21 31.38 -34.93 -12.14
CA SER A 21 32.71 -34.74 -11.57
C SER A 21 33.75 -35.67 -12.20
N GLU A 22 33.33 -36.85 -12.61
CA GLU A 22 34.21 -37.83 -13.27
C GLU A 22 34.58 -37.40 -14.67
N GLU A 23 33.65 -36.87 -15.44
CA GLU A 23 33.90 -36.29 -16.77
C GLU A 23 34.91 -35.16 -16.72
N ILE A 24 34.73 -34.26 -15.72
CA ILE A 24 35.65 -33.13 -15.52
C ILE A 24 37.08 -33.66 -15.19
N ARG A 25 37.20 -34.65 -14.30
CA ARG A 25 38.48 -35.23 -13.93
C ARG A 25 39.15 -35.92 -15.12
N ASN A 26 38.40 -36.71 -15.89
CA ASN A 26 38.91 -37.37 -17.10
C ASN A 26 39.40 -36.38 -18.14
N TYR A 27 38.68 -35.29 -18.33
CA TYR A 27 39.11 -34.20 -19.21
C TYR A 27 40.43 -33.56 -18.72
N LEU A 28 40.51 -33.20 -17.44
CA LEU A 28 41.69 -32.60 -16.84
C LEU A 28 42.91 -33.52 -16.94
N CYS A 29 42.75 -34.85 -16.65
CA CYS A 29 43.76 -35.84 -16.82
C CYS A 29 44.26 -35.93 -18.28
N THR A 30 43.32 -36.01 -19.24
CA THR A 30 43.65 -36.10 -20.67
C THR A 30 44.42 -34.87 -21.17
N LYS A 31 44.06 -33.70 -20.68
CA LYS A 31 44.70 -32.42 -21.01
C LYS A 31 45.95 -32.12 -20.15
N ARG A 32 46.28 -32.99 -19.19
CA ARG A 32 47.36 -32.78 -18.22
C ARG A 32 47.26 -31.45 -17.47
N ILE A 33 46.08 -31.02 -17.16
CA ILE A 33 45.79 -29.80 -16.39
C ILE A 33 45.84 -30.17 -14.91
N PRO A 34 46.74 -29.56 -14.09
CA PRO A 34 46.73 -29.83 -12.65
C PRO A 34 45.52 -29.20 -11.97
N TRP A 35 44.96 -29.93 -11.01
CA TRP A 35 43.88 -29.44 -10.15
C TRP A 35 44.16 -29.75 -8.68
N ARG A 36 43.47 -29.08 -7.79
CA ARG A 36 43.49 -29.36 -6.35
C ARG A 36 42.15 -29.88 -5.91
N GLU A 37 42.16 -30.95 -5.11
CA GLU A 37 40.97 -31.40 -4.39
C GLU A 37 40.93 -30.73 -3.01
N ASP A 38 39.78 -30.19 -2.65
CA ASP A 38 39.54 -29.71 -1.30
C ASP A 38 39.41 -30.93 -0.38
N SER A 39 40.25 -31.01 0.64
CA SER A 39 40.27 -32.13 1.61
C SER A 39 38.96 -32.28 2.35
N THR A 40 38.24 -31.14 2.57
CA THR A 40 36.93 -31.15 3.27
C THR A 40 35.84 -31.90 2.50
N ASN A 41 36.02 -32.11 1.18
CA ASN A 41 35.11 -32.93 0.38
C ASN A 41 35.10 -34.41 0.78
N ARG A 42 36.13 -34.90 1.47
CA ARG A 42 36.26 -36.28 1.94
C ARG A 42 35.75 -36.47 3.37
N GLU A 43 35.47 -35.38 4.08
CA GLU A 43 35.07 -35.42 5.48
C GLU A 43 33.57 -35.62 5.62
N ASP A 44 33.15 -36.62 6.38
CA ASP A 44 31.72 -36.89 6.68
C ASP A 44 31.17 -36.00 7.82
N HIS A 45 31.92 -34.97 8.18
CA HIS A 45 31.47 -34.03 9.22
C HIS A 45 30.21 -33.27 8.80
N TYR A 46 30.09 -32.93 7.52
CA TYR A 46 28.96 -32.25 6.96
C TYR A 46 27.86 -33.20 6.52
N THR A 47 26.59 -32.91 6.85
CA THR A 47 25.42 -33.71 6.45
C THR A 47 25.38 -33.93 4.92
N ARG A 48 25.75 -32.92 4.13
CA ARG A 48 25.82 -33.00 2.66
C ARG A 48 26.78 -34.10 2.19
N ASN A 49 27.96 -34.20 2.80
CA ASN A 49 28.96 -35.21 2.44
C ASN A 49 28.47 -36.62 2.87
N ARG A 50 27.85 -36.75 4.05
CA ARG A 50 27.29 -38.05 4.47
C ARG A 50 26.20 -38.54 3.51
N ILE A 51 25.33 -37.64 3.01
CA ILE A 51 24.34 -38.02 2.00
C ILE A 51 25.03 -38.47 0.71
N ARG A 52 26.03 -37.74 0.24
CA ARG A 52 26.73 -38.00 -1.01
C ARG A 52 27.54 -39.30 -0.94
N HIS A 53 28.26 -39.58 0.18
CA HIS A 53 29.15 -40.70 0.30
C HIS A 53 28.46 -42.00 0.72
N HIS A 54 27.39 -41.93 1.51
CA HIS A 54 26.78 -43.10 2.10
C HIS A 54 25.32 -43.36 1.61
N ILE A 55 24.51 -42.34 1.59
CA ILE A 55 23.07 -42.51 1.31
C ILE A 55 22.83 -42.66 -0.20
N LEU A 56 23.31 -41.75 -1.02
CA LEU A 56 23.06 -41.81 -2.46
C LEU A 56 23.64 -43.06 -3.10
N PRO A 57 24.88 -43.51 -2.80
CA PRO A 57 25.40 -44.76 -3.36
C PRO A 57 24.64 -45.97 -2.88
N TYR A 58 24.16 -46.01 -1.64
CA TYR A 58 23.36 -47.09 -1.13
C TYR A 58 22.00 -47.18 -1.86
N VAL A 59 21.31 -46.03 -2.00
CA VAL A 59 20.03 -45.99 -2.73
C VAL A 59 20.20 -46.38 -4.19
N GLU A 60 21.28 -45.89 -4.83
CA GLU A 60 21.60 -46.20 -6.23
C GLU A 60 21.83 -47.69 -6.46
N ARG A 61 22.56 -48.38 -5.55
CA ARG A 61 22.91 -49.76 -5.69
C ARG A 61 21.84 -50.73 -5.20
N GLU A 62 21.22 -50.46 -4.06
CA GLU A 62 20.39 -51.45 -3.34
C GLU A 62 18.89 -51.18 -3.48
N ILE A 63 18.45 -49.96 -3.80
CA ILE A 63 17.03 -49.57 -3.75
C ILE A 63 16.51 -49.23 -5.15
N SER A 64 17.13 -48.30 -5.84
CA SER A 64 16.64 -47.79 -7.13
C SER A 64 17.81 -47.33 -8.01
N PRO A 65 18.29 -48.22 -8.90
CA PRO A 65 19.28 -47.88 -9.91
C PRO A 65 18.81 -46.69 -10.75
N GLY A 66 19.65 -45.71 -10.95
CA GLY A 66 19.34 -44.46 -11.66
C GLY A 66 18.65 -43.39 -10.80
N CYS A 67 18.57 -43.56 -9.47
CA CYS A 67 17.87 -42.61 -8.60
C CYS A 67 18.45 -41.21 -8.68
N VAL A 68 19.78 -41.05 -8.82
CA VAL A 68 20.45 -39.73 -8.95
C VAL A 68 20.02 -39.03 -10.24
N ILE A 69 19.94 -39.78 -11.35
CA ILE A 69 19.46 -39.26 -12.64
C ILE A 69 17.98 -38.87 -12.55
N HIS A 70 17.16 -39.69 -11.89
CA HIS A 70 15.74 -39.36 -11.69
C HIS A 70 15.55 -38.13 -10.82
N MET A 71 16.33 -37.97 -9.75
CA MET A 71 16.33 -36.75 -8.91
C MET A 71 16.73 -35.52 -9.72
N SER A 72 17.78 -35.63 -10.56
CA SER A 72 18.22 -34.53 -11.41
C SER A 72 17.13 -34.09 -12.40
N ARG A 73 16.53 -35.05 -13.11
CA ARG A 73 15.41 -34.77 -14.03
C ARG A 73 14.20 -34.16 -13.33
N THR A 74 13.87 -34.65 -12.14
CA THR A 74 12.78 -34.08 -11.35
C THR A 74 13.10 -32.66 -10.94
N ALA A 75 14.32 -32.36 -10.54
CA ALA A 75 14.77 -31.02 -10.21
C ALA A 75 14.68 -30.05 -11.41
N GLU A 76 15.03 -30.52 -12.61
CA GLU A 76 14.89 -29.74 -13.86
C GLU A 76 13.42 -29.42 -14.16
N LEU A 77 12.54 -30.42 -14.15
CA LEU A 77 11.08 -30.21 -14.36
C LEU A 77 10.47 -29.29 -13.31
N LEU A 78 10.89 -29.40 -12.05
CA LEU A 78 10.45 -28.48 -10.98
C LEU A 78 10.97 -27.07 -11.22
N SER A 79 12.20 -26.91 -11.75
CA SER A 79 12.76 -25.60 -12.05
C SER A 79 11.99 -24.90 -13.16
N GLU A 80 11.66 -25.60 -14.24
CA GLU A 80 10.82 -25.07 -15.33
C GLU A 80 9.42 -24.67 -14.82
N THR A 81 8.83 -25.51 -13.97
CA THR A 81 7.54 -25.21 -13.34
C THR A 81 7.61 -23.98 -12.44
N GLU A 82 8.69 -23.85 -11.67
CA GLU A 82 8.92 -22.70 -10.78
C GLU A 82 9.04 -21.40 -11.57
N GLU A 83 9.80 -21.40 -12.67
CA GLU A 83 9.96 -20.25 -13.56
C GLU A 83 8.60 -19.78 -14.10
N TYR A 84 7.80 -20.70 -14.62
CA TYR A 84 6.43 -20.39 -15.07
C TYR A 84 5.56 -19.82 -13.95
N MET A 85 5.64 -20.41 -12.76
CA MET A 85 4.87 -19.95 -11.60
C MET A 85 5.31 -18.57 -11.11
N GLU A 86 6.61 -18.23 -11.23
CA GLU A 86 7.13 -16.90 -10.91
C GLU A 86 6.61 -15.86 -11.89
N GLU A 87 6.64 -16.14 -13.20
CA GLU A 87 6.05 -15.26 -14.22
C GLU A 87 4.55 -15.00 -13.98
N GLN A 88 3.78 -16.08 -13.75
CA GLN A 88 2.34 -15.95 -13.46
C GLN A 88 2.08 -15.14 -12.19
N THR A 89 2.94 -15.31 -11.17
CA THR A 89 2.84 -14.54 -9.92
C THR A 89 3.12 -13.05 -10.16
N ALA A 90 4.13 -12.72 -10.94
CA ALA A 90 4.45 -11.34 -11.28
C ALA A 90 3.32 -10.66 -12.08
N MET A 91 2.76 -11.35 -13.07
CA MET A 91 1.62 -10.85 -13.84
C MET A 91 0.38 -10.63 -12.95
N ALA A 92 0.08 -11.58 -12.07
CA ALA A 92 -1.05 -11.50 -11.16
C ALA A 92 -0.86 -10.37 -10.13
N LEU A 93 0.35 -10.19 -9.62
CA LEU A 93 0.67 -9.12 -8.70
C LEU A 93 0.42 -7.74 -9.33
N ASN A 94 0.82 -7.55 -10.58
CA ASN A 94 0.57 -6.30 -11.33
C ASN A 94 -0.93 -6.03 -11.55
N ARG A 95 -1.77 -7.09 -11.62
CA ARG A 95 -3.23 -6.94 -11.77
C ARG A 95 -3.93 -6.59 -10.46
N CYS A 96 -3.46 -7.12 -9.34
CA CYS A 96 -4.20 -7.05 -8.08
C CYS A 96 -3.56 -6.15 -7.01
N ALA A 97 -2.35 -5.63 -7.22
CA ALA A 97 -1.64 -4.83 -6.22
C ALA A 97 -1.12 -3.50 -6.79
N VAL A 98 -1.17 -2.48 -5.94
CA VAL A 98 -0.54 -1.17 -6.17
C VAL A 98 0.41 -0.91 -5.02
N PHE A 99 1.62 -0.43 -5.34
CA PHE A 99 2.63 -0.08 -4.35
C PHE A 99 2.64 1.42 -4.11
N GLU A 100 2.64 1.82 -2.83
CA GLU A 100 2.72 3.21 -2.39
C GLU A 100 4.05 3.43 -1.65
N GLY A 101 4.79 4.46 -2.02
CA GLY A 101 6.08 4.81 -1.43
C GLY A 101 6.99 5.54 -2.41
N THR A 102 8.22 5.83 -1.99
CA THR A 102 9.20 6.66 -2.72
C THR A 102 9.71 6.03 -4.01
N ASP A 103 9.50 4.75 -4.21
CA ASP A 103 9.85 4.05 -5.45
C ASP A 103 8.70 3.12 -5.84
N SER A 104 8.19 3.25 -7.06
CA SER A 104 7.04 2.48 -7.58
C SER A 104 7.36 0.99 -7.80
N ARG A 105 8.53 0.52 -7.36
CA ARG A 105 8.99 -0.86 -7.47
C ARG A 105 8.82 -1.58 -6.14
N MET A 106 8.70 -2.89 -6.17
CA MET A 106 8.57 -3.75 -4.98
C MET A 106 9.69 -3.52 -3.96
N ASP A 107 10.90 -3.22 -4.42
CA ASP A 107 12.05 -2.95 -3.57
C ASP A 107 11.96 -1.54 -2.99
N GLY A 108 11.71 -1.46 -1.68
CA GLY A 108 11.61 -0.18 -0.95
C GLY A 108 10.20 0.38 -0.79
N ALA A 109 9.16 -0.28 -1.29
CA ALA A 109 7.78 0.13 -1.03
C ALA A 109 7.45 0.09 0.46
N ALA A 110 6.86 1.16 0.97
CA ALA A 110 6.42 1.23 2.36
C ALA A 110 5.07 0.55 2.58
N CYS A 111 4.25 0.49 1.53
CA CYS A 111 2.90 -0.08 1.56
C CYS A 111 2.56 -0.78 0.25
N ALA A 112 1.86 -1.90 0.33
CA ALA A 112 1.18 -2.54 -0.80
C ALA A 112 -0.32 -2.55 -0.55
N VAL A 113 -1.09 -2.16 -1.55
CA VAL A 113 -2.55 -2.17 -1.53
C VAL A 113 -3.05 -3.22 -2.52
N LEU A 114 -3.72 -4.26 -2.02
CA LEU A 114 -4.29 -5.31 -2.85
C LEU A 114 -5.80 -5.10 -3.00
N ASP A 115 -6.27 -5.20 -4.23
CA ASP A 115 -7.70 -5.31 -4.51
C ASP A 115 -8.18 -6.73 -4.22
N ARG A 116 -9.16 -6.86 -3.34
CA ARG A 116 -9.67 -8.18 -2.89
C ARG A 116 -10.28 -8.98 -4.02
N GLU A 117 -11.08 -8.34 -4.87
CA GLU A 117 -11.82 -9.04 -5.91
C GLU A 117 -10.86 -9.60 -6.97
N SER A 118 -9.95 -8.78 -7.46
CA SER A 118 -8.92 -9.18 -8.43
C SER A 118 -8.02 -10.27 -7.85
N PHE A 119 -7.59 -10.13 -6.59
CA PHE A 119 -6.77 -11.14 -5.90
C PHE A 119 -7.52 -12.48 -5.76
N MET A 120 -8.81 -12.47 -5.41
CA MET A 120 -9.59 -13.69 -5.22
C MET A 120 -9.95 -14.40 -6.52
N ARG A 121 -9.82 -13.75 -7.69
CA ARG A 121 -9.94 -14.38 -9.01
C ARG A 121 -8.70 -15.19 -9.39
N GLU A 122 -7.55 -14.90 -8.81
CA GLU A 122 -6.32 -15.62 -9.10
C GLU A 122 -6.37 -17.06 -8.55
N HIS A 123 -5.59 -17.95 -9.19
CA HIS A 123 -5.51 -19.35 -8.75
C HIS A 123 -4.97 -19.46 -7.30
N PRO A 124 -5.45 -20.39 -6.46
CA PRO A 124 -5.03 -20.52 -5.06
C PRO A 124 -3.52 -20.61 -4.85
N SER A 125 -2.79 -21.25 -5.76
CA SER A 125 -1.33 -21.34 -5.71
C SER A 125 -0.68 -19.98 -5.95
N ILE A 126 -1.19 -19.21 -6.90
CA ILE A 126 -0.71 -17.86 -7.23
C ILE A 126 -0.98 -16.91 -6.06
N ARG A 127 -2.18 -16.95 -5.48
CA ARG A 127 -2.51 -16.13 -4.28
C ARG A 127 -1.49 -16.32 -3.15
N LYS A 128 -1.13 -17.57 -2.84
CA LYS A 128 -0.15 -17.87 -1.80
C LYS A 128 1.24 -17.33 -2.14
N ARG A 129 1.63 -17.42 -3.41
CA ARG A 129 2.92 -16.90 -3.89
C ARG A 129 2.98 -15.37 -3.84
N ILE A 130 1.91 -14.68 -4.23
CA ILE A 130 1.79 -13.22 -4.09
C ILE A 130 2.02 -12.81 -2.65
N LEU A 131 1.32 -13.43 -1.70
CA LEU A 131 1.46 -13.10 -0.28
C LEU A 131 2.86 -13.38 0.24
N LEU A 132 3.47 -14.51 -0.14
CA LEU A 132 4.84 -14.85 0.23
C LEU A 132 5.83 -13.82 -0.32
N GLN A 133 5.66 -13.42 -1.58
CA GLN A 133 6.53 -12.44 -2.24
C GLN A 133 6.42 -11.06 -1.57
N LEU A 134 5.21 -10.61 -1.27
CA LEU A 134 4.99 -9.35 -0.54
C LEU A 134 5.61 -9.37 0.86
N MET A 135 5.44 -10.47 1.60
CA MET A 135 6.06 -10.60 2.92
C MET A 135 7.59 -10.54 2.85
N LYS A 136 8.21 -11.19 1.85
CA LYS A 136 9.65 -11.14 1.63
C LYS A 136 10.13 -9.72 1.27
N CYS A 137 9.36 -8.97 0.46
CA CYS A 137 9.69 -7.58 0.12
C CYS A 137 9.72 -6.68 1.36
N PHE A 138 8.77 -6.87 2.28
CA PHE A 138 8.72 -6.09 3.52
C PHE A 138 9.70 -6.56 4.60
N SER A 139 10.30 -7.73 4.45
CA SER A 139 11.23 -8.32 5.40
C SER A 139 12.32 -9.16 4.71
N PRO A 140 13.20 -8.53 3.91
CA PRO A 140 14.16 -9.26 3.04
C PRO A 140 15.20 -10.05 3.83
N GLU A 141 15.57 -9.62 5.05
CA GLU A 141 16.61 -10.25 5.86
C GLU A 141 16.12 -11.42 6.72
N GLN A 142 14.81 -11.73 6.67
CA GLN A 142 14.21 -12.64 7.64
C GLN A 142 13.68 -13.91 6.99
N GLN A 143 14.24 -15.05 7.43
CA GLN A 143 14.01 -16.35 6.82
C GLN A 143 12.76 -17.09 7.36
N ASP A 144 12.15 -16.63 8.46
CA ASP A 144 11.11 -17.37 9.19
C ASP A 144 9.66 -17.05 8.76
N ILE A 145 9.46 -16.67 7.49
CA ILE A 145 8.13 -16.51 6.93
C ILE A 145 7.55 -17.89 6.61
N GLY A 146 6.76 -18.42 7.54
CA GLY A 146 6.16 -19.74 7.41
C GLY A 146 4.74 -19.71 6.83
N TYR A 147 4.25 -20.90 6.49
CA TYR A 147 2.90 -21.13 5.95
C TYR A 147 1.77 -20.56 6.82
N VAL A 148 1.97 -20.54 8.16
CA VAL A 148 1.01 -19.99 9.13
C VAL A 148 0.73 -18.51 8.87
N HIS A 149 1.77 -17.73 8.51
CA HIS A 149 1.63 -16.31 8.21
C HIS A 149 0.85 -16.05 6.92
N ILE A 150 1.06 -16.89 5.91
CA ILE A 150 0.30 -16.85 4.65
C ILE A 150 -1.18 -17.18 4.92
N GLN A 151 -1.47 -18.17 5.77
CA GLN A 151 -2.85 -18.50 6.14
C GLN A 151 -3.52 -17.35 6.90
N ALA A 152 -2.82 -16.70 7.83
CA ALA A 152 -3.33 -15.55 8.56
C ALA A 152 -3.69 -14.38 7.62
N LEU A 153 -2.83 -14.10 6.62
CA LEU A 153 -3.13 -13.12 5.58
C LEU A 153 -4.33 -13.54 4.72
N MET A 154 -4.38 -14.81 4.28
CA MET A 154 -5.50 -15.31 3.49
C MET A 154 -6.84 -15.17 4.22
N ALA A 155 -6.87 -15.30 5.54
CA ALA A 155 -8.06 -15.11 6.35
C ALA A 155 -8.65 -13.70 6.21
N LEU A 156 -7.82 -12.64 6.03
CA LEU A 156 -8.30 -11.28 5.79
C LEU A 156 -9.08 -11.15 4.47
N PHE A 157 -8.74 -11.94 3.46
CA PHE A 157 -9.45 -11.92 2.17
C PHE A 157 -10.80 -12.63 2.23
N ILE A 158 -10.94 -13.63 3.11
CA ILE A 158 -12.13 -14.50 3.20
C ILE A 158 -13.15 -13.93 4.19
N GLN A 159 -12.71 -13.50 5.36
CA GLN A 159 -13.59 -13.01 6.43
C GLN A 159 -14.23 -11.67 6.08
N GLU A 160 -15.44 -11.41 6.59
CA GLU A 160 -16.14 -10.14 6.38
C GLU A 160 -15.76 -9.07 7.41
N GLY A 161 -15.98 -7.80 7.01
CA GLY A 161 -15.74 -6.63 7.86
C GLY A 161 -14.31 -6.09 7.80
N ASN A 162 -14.10 -4.93 8.43
CA ASN A 162 -12.81 -4.29 8.56
C ASN A 162 -12.03 -4.97 9.69
N ARG A 163 -10.88 -5.53 9.38
CA ARG A 163 -10.02 -6.26 10.33
C ARG A 163 -8.56 -5.98 10.04
N GLY A 164 -7.75 -6.08 11.09
CA GLY A 164 -6.30 -5.96 10.98
C GLY A 164 -5.60 -7.09 11.73
N ILE A 165 -4.45 -7.50 11.22
CA ILE A 165 -3.53 -8.44 11.87
C ILE A 165 -2.14 -7.83 11.91
N THR A 166 -1.38 -8.18 12.93
CA THR A 166 0.05 -7.90 13.01
C THR A 166 0.79 -9.21 12.77
N LEU A 167 1.64 -9.20 11.78
CA LEU A 167 2.50 -10.31 11.40
C LEU A 167 3.88 -10.14 12.04
N PRO A 168 4.72 -11.18 12.04
CA PRO A 168 6.11 -11.04 12.46
C PRO A 168 6.81 -9.90 11.74
N PHE A 169 7.88 -9.40 12.35
CA PHE A 169 8.73 -8.35 11.78
C PHE A 169 8.05 -6.98 11.64
N GLY A 170 6.95 -6.77 12.39
CA GLY A 170 6.22 -5.51 12.40
C GLY A 170 5.37 -5.24 11.16
N ILE A 171 5.22 -6.22 10.28
CA ILE A 171 4.31 -6.13 9.13
C ILE A 171 2.88 -6.04 9.64
N LYS A 172 2.13 -5.03 9.21
CA LYS A 172 0.71 -4.87 9.51
C LYS A 172 -0.11 -5.04 8.26
N ALA A 173 -1.13 -5.88 8.36
CA ALA A 173 -2.11 -6.05 7.29
C ALA A 173 -3.50 -5.65 7.79
N GLU A 174 -4.18 -4.79 7.05
CA GLU A 174 -5.49 -4.25 7.40
C GLU A 174 -6.42 -4.34 6.19
N ARG A 175 -7.64 -4.82 6.42
CA ARG A 175 -8.69 -4.85 5.40
C ARG A 175 -9.64 -3.68 5.61
N GLU A 176 -9.86 -2.89 4.56
CA GLU A 176 -10.84 -1.82 4.52
C GLU A 176 -11.56 -1.80 3.16
N TYR A 177 -12.89 -1.82 3.16
CA TYR A 177 -13.76 -1.64 1.98
C TYR A 177 -13.37 -2.43 0.72
N GLY A 178 -12.95 -3.69 0.89
CA GLY A 178 -12.57 -4.55 -0.24
C GLY A 178 -11.11 -4.42 -0.68
N LYS A 179 -10.31 -3.59 -0.02
CA LYS A 179 -8.86 -3.51 -0.20
C LYS A 179 -8.14 -4.05 1.01
N ILE A 180 -6.96 -4.63 0.80
CA ILE A 180 -6.06 -5.08 1.85
C ILE A 180 -4.78 -4.27 1.77
N PHE A 181 -4.45 -3.60 2.86
CA PHE A 181 -3.25 -2.77 3.01
C PHE A 181 -2.21 -3.57 3.76
N LEU A 182 -1.06 -3.80 3.14
CA LEU A 182 0.11 -4.37 3.80
C LEU A 182 1.16 -3.27 3.98
N ASN A 183 1.59 -3.06 5.22
CA ASN A 183 2.65 -2.11 5.55
C ASN A 183 3.84 -2.89 6.11
N GLY A 184 5.03 -2.63 5.56
CA GLY A 184 6.27 -3.09 6.14
C GLY A 184 6.53 -2.46 7.51
N ALA A 185 7.42 -3.05 8.29
CA ALA A 185 7.93 -2.38 9.47
C ALA A 185 8.65 -1.10 9.04
N THR A 186 8.22 0.04 9.54
CA THR A 186 9.02 1.26 9.42
C THR A 186 10.39 0.98 10.07
N ARG A 187 11.46 1.12 9.31
CA ARG A 187 12.84 0.83 9.75
C ARG A 187 13.28 1.63 10.97
N ASP A 188 12.52 2.65 11.37
CA ASP A 188 12.85 3.50 12.51
C ASP A 188 11.68 3.54 13.50
N PRO A 189 11.86 3.06 14.77
CA PRO A 189 10.87 3.25 15.83
C PRO A 189 10.56 4.73 16.08
N LYS A 190 11.46 5.65 15.68
CA LYS A 190 11.26 7.10 15.74
C LYS A 190 10.33 7.65 14.66
N ASP A 191 10.08 6.91 13.56
CA ASP A 191 9.08 7.30 12.56
C ASP A 191 7.62 7.05 13.01
N LYS A 192 7.42 6.35 14.12
CA LYS A 192 6.08 6.26 14.77
C LYS A 192 5.62 7.59 15.35
N ASP A 193 6.56 8.50 15.63
CA ASP A 193 6.33 9.81 16.24
C ASP A 193 6.63 10.98 15.30
N LYS A 194 6.92 10.76 14.02
CA LYS A 194 6.71 11.86 13.08
C LYS A 194 5.21 12.12 13.09
N PRO A 195 4.76 13.26 13.68
CA PRO A 195 3.37 13.63 13.51
C PRO A 195 3.17 13.64 12.00
N ARG A 196 2.28 12.76 11.50
CA ARG A 196 1.68 12.96 10.19
C ARG A 196 1.40 14.43 10.16
N GLN A 197 1.90 15.16 9.17
CA GLN A 197 1.97 16.62 9.23
C GLN A 197 0.62 17.16 9.67
N ASN A 198 0.49 17.38 10.97
CA ASN A 198 -0.70 17.97 11.55
C ASN A 198 -0.79 19.33 10.90
N ILE A 199 -1.82 19.54 10.13
CA ILE A 199 -2.18 20.91 9.72
C ILE A 199 -2.22 21.69 11.02
N HIS A 200 -1.26 22.56 11.21
CA HIS A 200 -1.26 23.43 12.38
C HIS A 200 -2.55 24.24 12.35
N PRO A 201 -3.36 24.20 13.42
CA PRO A 201 -4.62 24.90 13.43
C PRO A 201 -4.39 26.37 13.07
N ALA A 202 -4.90 26.78 11.92
CA ALA A 202 -4.79 28.14 11.44
C ALA A 202 -6.13 28.84 11.61
N ALA A 203 -6.18 29.81 12.51
CA ALA A 203 -7.39 30.58 12.75
C ALA A 203 -7.43 31.81 11.84
N VAL A 204 -8.56 31.99 11.18
CA VAL A 204 -8.89 33.20 10.40
C VAL A 204 -9.97 33.96 11.12
N ARG A 205 -9.64 35.08 11.65
CA ARG A 205 -10.65 35.92 12.31
C ARG A 205 -11.56 36.53 11.25
N LYS A 206 -12.87 36.50 11.50
CA LYS A 206 -13.86 37.09 10.58
C LYS A 206 -13.51 38.50 10.14
N LYS A 207 -12.97 39.36 11.04
CA LYS A 207 -12.56 40.72 10.77
C LYS A 207 -11.36 40.84 9.85
N ASP A 208 -10.50 39.81 9.76
CA ASP A 208 -9.30 39.83 8.94
C ASP A 208 -9.63 39.41 7.48
N ILE A 209 -10.83 38.86 7.24
CA ILE A 209 -11.32 38.53 5.91
C ILE A 209 -12.06 39.74 5.37
N GLY A 210 -11.36 40.62 4.64
CA GLY A 210 -11.89 41.82 4.03
C GLY A 210 -11.92 41.75 2.50
N GLU A 211 -11.79 42.90 1.85
CA GLU A 211 -11.73 42.99 0.39
C GLU A 211 -10.44 42.36 -0.18
N SER A 212 -9.35 42.33 0.61
CA SER A 212 -8.10 41.68 0.22
C SER A 212 -8.15 40.19 0.59
N PRO A 213 -7.75 39.26 -0.32
CA PRO A 213 -7.70 37.84 -0.05
C PRO A 213 -6.73 37.47 1.08
N VAL A 214 -7.16 36.61 1.99
CA VAL A 214 -6.31 36.05 3.05
C VAL A 214 -5.86 34.66 2.62
N THR A 215 -4.56 34.39 2.65
CA THR A 215 -3.99 33.10 2.26
C THR A 215 -3.41 32.37 3.46
N ILE A 216 -3.71 31.11 3.61
CA ILE A 216 -3.20 30.22 4.66
C ILE A 216 -2.53 29.01 4.01
N GLY A 217 -1.28 28.74 4.38
CA GLY A 217 -0.57 27.52 4.00
C GLY A 217 -1.09 26.29 4.77
N LEU A 218 -1.32 25.18 4.05
CA LEU A 218 -1.84 23.91 4.59
C LEU A 218 -0.85 22.75 4.38
N GLY A 219 0.45 23.04 4.24
CA GLY A 219 1.47 22.03 3.96
C GLY A 219 1.22 21.31 2.63
N GLU A 220 1.18 20.00 2.65
CA GLU A 220 0.93 19.15 1.45
C GLU A 220 -0.43 19.38 0.78
N TRP A 221 -1.38 19.98 1.49
CA TRP A 221 -2.68 20.34 0.94
C TRP A 221 -2.64 21.65 0.11
N GLY A 222 -1.49 22.33 0.08
CA GLY A 222 -1.31 23.58 -0.65
C GLY A 222 -1.71 24.82 0.18
N LYS A 223 -2.51 25.72 -0.40
CA LYS A 223 -2.91 26.99 0.23
C LYS A 223 -4.42 27.17 0.16
N ALA A 224 -5.02 27.63 1.25
CA ALA A 224 -6.40 28.07 1.26
C ALA A 224 -6.48 29.59 1.13
N VAL A 225 -7.19 30.06 0.14
CA VAL A 225 -7.42 31.50 -0.15
C VAL A 225 -8.85 31.86 0.20
N PHE A 226 -9.01 32.85 1.06
CA PHE A 226 -10.28 33.37 1.52
C PHE A 226 -10.53 34.75 0.89
N SER A 227 -11.67 34.94 0.26
CA SER A 227 -12.11 36.21 -0.28
C SER A 227 -13.59 36.47 0.01
N VAL A 228 -13.94 37.72 0.26
CA VAL A 228 -15.34 38.10 0.50
C VAL A 228 -15.74 39.12 -0.57
N PHE A 229 -16.91 38.93 -1.14
CA PHE A 229 -17.49 39.81 -2.14
C PHE A 229 -19.02 39.84 -2.02
N PRO A 230 -19.67 40.93 -2.50
CA PRO A 230 -21.12 41.02 -2.48
C PRO A 230 -21.77 39.96 -3.38
N TYR A 231 -22.92 39.46 -2.97
CA TYR A 231 -23.73 38.55 -3.79
C TYR A 231 -24.50 39.32 -4.84
N GLU A 232 -24.29 39.03 -6.11
CA GLU A 232 -25.03 39.56 -7.23
C GLU A 232 -25.96 38.46 -7.80
N LYS A 233 -27.20 38.84 -8.12
CA LYS A 233 -28.16 37.88 -8.71
C LYS A 233 -27.65 37.42 -10.08
N GLY A 234 -27.52 36.11 -10.26
CA GLY A 234 -27.06 35.52 -11.51
C GLY A 234 -25.61 34.98 -11.47
N LEU A 235 -24.92 35.12 -10.34
CA LEU A 235 -23.62 34.46 -10.15
C LEU A 235 -23.82 32.93 -10.05
N GLU A 236 -23.11 32.18 -10.87
CA GLU A 236 -23.08 30.73 -10.81
C GLU A 236 -22.16 30.23 -9.70
N VAL A 237 -22.67 29.33 -8.88
CA VAL A 237 -21.89 28.72 -7.79
C VAL A 237 -20.86 27.77 -8.38
N PRO A 238 -19.57 27.87 -8.00
CA PRO A 238 -18.55 26.96 -8.50
C PRO A 238 -18.85 25.50 -8.10
N GLU A 239 -18.98 24.61 -9.07
CA GLU A 239 -19.22 23.17 -8.83
C GLU A 239 -17.97 22.37 -8.53
N ASN A 240 -16.77 22.97 -8.62
CA ASN A 240 -15.54 22.24 -8.43
C ASN A 240 -15.29 21.80 -6.97
N LYS A 241 -14.46 20.76 -6.79
CA LYS A 241 -14.14 20.18 -5.48
C LYS A 241 -13.32 21.10 -4.57
N TYR A 242 -12.64 22.08 -5.13
CA TYR A 242 -11.60 22.85 -4.44
C TYR A 242 -11.96 24.33 -4.26
N THR A 243 -13.11 24.77 -4.73
CA THR A 243 -13.66 26.11 -4.48
C THR A 243 -15.07 26.00 -3.99
N LYS A 244 -15.36 26.58 -2.83
CA LYS A 244 -16.71 26.58 -2.24
C LYS A 244 -17.08 27.98 -1.77
N TRP A 245 -18.38 28.26 -1.88
CA TRP A 245 -18.99 29.52 -1.46
C TRP A 245 -19.86 29.30 -0.25
N PHE A 246 -19.75 30.23 0.71
CA PHE A 246 -20.49 30.23 1.96
C PHE A 246 -21.18 31.56 2.17
N ASP A 247 -22.31 31.53 2.84
CA ASP A 247 -22.97 32.75 3.31
C ASP A 247 -22.16 33.37 4.45
N TYR A 248 -21.46 34.48 4.13
CA TYR A 248 -20.55 35.12 5.06
C TYR A 248 -21.26 35.65 6.31
N ASP A 249 -22.52 36.06 6.18
CA ASP A 249 -23.29 36.66 7.27
C ASP A 249 -23.72 35.61 8.31
N LYS A 250 -23.85 34.35 7.92
CA LYS A 250 -24.11 33.21 8.83
C LYS A 250 -22.91 32.81 9.68
N ILE A 251 -21.70 33.24 9.31
CA ILE A 251 -20.47 32.97 10.07
C ILE A 251 -20.42 33.96 11.22
N LYS A 252 -20.49 33.49 12.45
CA LYS A 252 -20.54 34.35 13.66
C LYS A 252 -19.18 34.53 14.32
N GLU A 253 -18.32 33.52 14.25
CA GLU A 253 -17.05 33.45 14.95
C GLU A 253 -15.86 33.31 13.99
N SER A 254 -14.66 33.25 14.52
CA SER A 254 -13.46 32.93 13.74
C SER A 254 -13.54 31.54 13.14
N LEU A 255 -13.04 31.41 11.91
CA LEU A 255 -12.91 30.13 11.23
C LEU A 255 -11.57 29.50 11.56
N VAL A 256 -11.51 28.20 11.68
CA VAL A 256 -10.28 27.45 11.91
C VAL A 256 -10.14 26.37 10.85
N ILE A 257 -9.00 26.33 10.17
CA ILE A 257 -8.62 25.16 9.38
C ILE A 257 -7.79 24.25 10.30
N ARG A 258 -8.22 23.01 10.43
CA ARG A 258 -7.57 22.00 11.26
C ARG A 258 -7.92 20.60 10.79
N THR A 259 -7.34 19.58 11.39
CA THR A 259 -7.84 18.22 11.27
C THR A 259 -9.06 18.00 12.17
N ARG A 260 -9.79 16.91 11.94
CA ARG A 260 -11.00 16.57 12.71
C ARG A 260 -10.72 16.42 14.20
N GLN A 261 -11.70 16.77 15.02
CA GLN A 261 -11.68 16.60 16.47
C GLN A 261 -12.89 15.80 16.96
N PRO A 262 -12.84 15.20 18.17
CA PRO A 262 -14.01 14.61 18.80
C PRO A 262 -15.11 15.64 18.97
N GLY A 263 -16.36 15.27 18.66
CA GLY A 263 -17.50 16.17 18.73
C GLY A 263 -17.83 16.95 17.45
N ASP A 264 -16.96 16.93 16.43
CA ASP A 264 -17.22 17.58 15.16
C ASP A 264 -18.45 17.00 14.45
N TYR A 265 -19.26 17.89 13.86
CA TYR A 265 -20.47 17.53 13.12
C TYR A 265 -20.69 18.40 11.87
N LEU A 266 -21.43 17.85 10.93
CA LEU A 266 -21.94 18.51 9.73
C LEU A 266 -23.46 18.62 9.81
N THR A 267 -24.04 19.68 9.28
CA THR A 267 -25.48 19.77 9.04
C THR A 267 -25.76 19.34 7.59
N LEU A 268 -26.58 18.34 7.43
CA LEU A 268 -26.97 17.74 6.14
C LEU A 268 -28.48 17.87 5.97
N ASN A 269 -28.95 17.73 4.72
CA ASN A 269 -30.38 17.63 4.42
C ASN A 269 -30.76 16.13 4.37
N ASP A 270 -31.89 15.76 4.98
CA ASP A 270 -32.42 14.39 5.01
C ASP A 270 -33.13 13.95 3.73
N GLY A 271 -33.19 14.82 2.72
CA GLY A 271 -33.95 14.58 1.48
C GLY A 271 -35.40 15.08 1.55
N GLU A 272 -35.96 15.29 2.74
CA GLU A 272 -37.30 15.92 2.96
C GLU A 272 -37.18 17.43 3.24
N GLY A 273 -36.01 17.99 3.13
CA GLY A 273 -35.76 19.42 3.37
C GLY A 273 -35.43 19.77 4.83
N ARG A 274 -35.31 18.79 5.73
CA ARG A 274 -35.00 19.03 7.15
C ARG A 274 -33.49 18.97 7.36
N GLU A 275 -32.97 19.91 8.13
CA GLU A 275 -31.57 19.89 8.54
C GLU A 275 -31.34 18.87 9.66
N ILE A 276 -30.40 17.94 9.45
CA ILE A 276 -29.98 16.95 10.45
C ILE A 276 -28.51 17.14 10.77
N HIS A 277 -28.16 17.01 12.06
CA HIS A 277 -26.78 17.02 12.51
C HIS A 277 -26.19 15.62 12.47
N LYS A 278 -25.15 15.42 11.65
CA LYS A 278 -24.45 14.15 11.54
C LYS A 278 -23.02 14.31 12.05
N SER A 279 -22.61 13.48 13.01
CA SER A 279 -21.24 13.45 13.49
C SER A 279 -20.29 13.26 12.31
N LEU A 280 -19.21 14.04 12.25
CA LEU A 280 -18.22 13.98 11.17
C LEU A 280 -17.63 12.57 11.02
N LYS A 281 -17.38 11.86 12.14
CA LYS A 281 -16.95 10.46 12.13
C LYS A 281 -17.93 9.55 11.41
N LYS A 282 -19.25 9.66 11.71
CA LYS A 282 -20.30 8.86 11.05
C LYS A 282 -20.45 9.21 9.57
N TYR A 283 -20.28 10.50 9.24
CA TYR A 283 -20.31 10.96 7.85
C TYR A 283 -19.17 10.33 7.06
N MET A 284 -17.89 10.46 7.53
CA MET A 284 -16.72 9.89 6.86
C MET A 284 -16.80 8.37 6.69
N ILE A 285 -17.42 7.66 7.65
CA ILE A 285 -17.68 6.22 7.54
C ILE A 285 -18.69 5.93 6.44
N GLY A 286 -19.77 6.70 6.38
CA GLY A 286 -20.82 6.55 5.36
C GLY A 286 -20.32 6.80 3.94
N GLU A 287 -19.43 7.77 3.76
CA GLU A 287 -18.75 8.07 2.49
C GLU A 287 -17.59 7.12 2.18
N LYS A 288 -17.40 6.09 2.99
CA LYS A 288 -16.32 5.09 2.83
C LYS A 288 -14.91 5.69 2.76
N ILE A 289 -14.68 6.85 3.39
CA ILE A 289 -13.34 7.43 3.51
C ILE A 289 -12.47 6.49 4.32
N HIS A 290 -11.27 6.16 3.84
CA HIS A 290 -10.37 5.25 4.51
C HIS A 290 -9.97 5.75 5.90
N GLN A 291 -9.88 4.86 6.89
CA GLN A 291 -9.58 5.22 8.27
C GLN A 291 -8.27 6.00 8.40
N ARG A 292 -7.27 5.67 7.58
CA ARG A 292 -5.96 6.34 7.53
C ARG A 292 -6.05 7.79 7.08
N GLU A 293 -6.94 8.08 6.13
CA GLU A 293 -7.10 9.41 5.54
C GLU A 293 -7.93 10.33 6.43
N ARG A 294 -8.83 9.77 7.25
CA ARG A 294 -9.76 10.57 8.09
C ARG A 294 -9.06 11.49 9.06
N GLY A 295 -7.83 11.17 9.47
CA GLY A 295 -7.02 11.99 10.37
C GLY A 295 -6.36 13.16 9.69
N ASP A 296 -6.11 13.07 8.39
CA ASP A 296 -5.25 13.97 7.62
C ASP A 296 -6.06 14.95 6.74
N ILE A 297 -7.36 14.66 6.50
CA ILE A 297 -8.23 15.56 5.72
C ILE A 297 -8.51 16.83 6.51
N PRO A 298 -8.19 18.01 5.94
CA PRO A 298 -8.49 19.28 6.58
C PRO A 298 -9.99 19.55 6.64
N VAL A 299 -10.41 20.25 7.67
CA VAL A 299 -11.77 20.77 7.81
C VAL A 299 -11.72 22.27 8.05
N LEU A 300 -12.67 22.99 7.47
CA LEU A 300 -12.99 24.36 7.82
C LEU A 300 -14.09 24.35 8.87
N ALA A 301 -13.80 24.83 10.07
CA ALA A 301 -14.68 24.74 11.22
C ALA A 301 -14.95 26.08 11.90
N GLN A 302 -16.14 26.23 12.47
CA GLN A 302 -16.50 27.22 13.47
C GLN A 302 -16.85 26.48 14.75
N GLY A 303 -15.92 26.46 15.73
CA GLY A 303 -16.04 25.57 16.87
C GLY A 303 -16.05 24.10 16.46
N SER A 304 -17.09 23.35 16.87
CA SER A 304 -17.31 21.96 16.48
C SER A 304 -18.18 21.80 15.22
N HIS A 305 -18.76 22.90 14.71
CA HIS A 305 -19.53 22.86 13.48
C HIS A 305 -18.65 22.99 12.27
N ILE A 306 -18.63 21.98 11.41
CA ILE A 306 -17.80 21.94 10.21
C ILE A 306 -18.55 22.63 9.07
N LEU A 307 -17.94 23.65 8.47
CA LEU A 307 -18.43 24.31 7.28
C LEU A 307 -18.15 23.48 6.04
N TRP A 308 -16.91 22.95 5.97
CA TRP A 308 -16.44 22.21 4.82
C TRP A 308 -15.45 21.11 5.22
N LEU A 309 -15.71 19.89 4.78
CA LEU A 309 -14.72 18.82 4.71
C LEU A 309 -14.05 18.95 3.34
N PHE A 310 -12.79 19.35 3.30
CA PHE A 310 -12.09 19.69 2.06
C PHE A 310 -12.12 18.55 1.05
N GLY A 311 -12.49 18.86 -0.19
CA GLY A 311 -12.65 17.88 -1.26
C GLY A 311 -13.93 17.03 -1.21
N TRP A 312 -14.75 17.17 -0.14
CA TRP A 312 -15.96 16.37 0.09
C TRP A 312 -17.22 17.24 0.21
N ARG A 313 -17.71 17.49 1.39
CA ARG A 313 -19.04 18.06 1.64
C ARG A 313 -18.99 19.40 2.36
N VAL A 314 -19.91 20.28 1.99
CA VAL A 314 -20.23 21.52 2.67
C VAL A 314 -21.46 21.32 3.54
N SER A 315 -21.49 21.91 4.74
CA SER A 315 -22.65 21.91 5.64
C SER A 315 -23.77 22.77 5.08
N GLU A 316 -24.99 22.27 5.15
CA GLU A 316 -26.20 22.96 4.61
C GLU A 316 -26.39 24.32 5.25
N THR A 317 -26.18 24.47 6.55
CA THR A 317 -26.36 25.71 7.31
C THR A 317 -25.64 26.90 6.68
N TYR A 318 -24.43 26.69 6.11
CA TYR A 318 -23.61 27.78 5.59
C TYR A 318 -23.73 27.97 4.08
N LYS A 319 -24.55 27.20 3.40
CA LYS A 319 -24.80 27.40 1.97
C LYS A 319 -25.43 28.75 1.69
N ILE A 320 -25.10 29.30 0.53
CA ILE A 320 -25.73 30.52 0.00
C ILE A 320 -27.17 30.23 -0.35
N ASN A 321 -28.00 31.24 -0.15
CA ASN A 321 -29.44 31.22 -0.50
C ASN A 321 -29.88 32.58 -1.04
N TRP A 322 -31.14 32.74 -1.38
CA TRP A 322 -31.71 33.95 -1.94
C TRP A 322 -31.61 35.21 -1.05
N ASN A 323 -31.38 35.03 0.27
CA ASN A 323 -31.21 36.12 1.24
C ASN A 323 -29.73 36.49 1.50
N THR A 324 -28.78 35.73 0.93
CA THR A 324 -27.34 35.97 1.11
C THR A 324 -26.97 37.34 0.54
N LYS A 325 -26.25 38.16 1.32
CA LYS A 325 -25.77 39.47 0.91
C LYS A 325 -24.31 39.43 0.54
N ARG A 326 -23.50 38.70 1.25
CA ARG A 326 -22.06 38.57 1.04
C ARG A 326 -21.65 37.11 0.98
N ILE A 327 -20.76 36.80 0.05
CA ILE A 327 -20.20 35.48 -0.16
C ILE A 327 -18.81 35.43 0.42
N LEU A 328 -18.53 34.41 1.23
CA LEU A 328 -17.19 33.97 1.51
C LEU A 328 -16.81 32.87 0.51
N GLN A 329 -15.86 33.14 -0.37
CA GLN A 329 -15.23 32.12 -1.19
C GLN A 329 -14.01 31.57 -0.48
N VAL A 330 -13.91 30.25 -0.43
CA VAL A 330 -12.70 29.55 0.01
C VAL A 330 -12.20 28.67 -1.13
N LYS A 331 -11.00 28.96 -1.61
CA LYS A 331 -10.35 28.24 -2.70
C LYS A 331 -9.12 27.50 -2.17
N LEU A 332 -9.02 26.22 -2.45
CA LEU A 332 -7.83 25.41 -2.18
C LEU A 332 -6.95 25.40 -3.43
N GLU A 333 -5.78 25.98 -3.35
CA GLU A 333 -4.76 25.99 -4.39
C GLU A 333 -3.69 24.95 -4.03
N ARG A 334 -3.56 23.90 -4.87
CA ARG A 334 -2.50 22.90 -4.72
C ARG A 334 -1.27 23.36 -5.48
N ASP A 335 -0.11 23.31 -4.85
CA ASP A 335 1.15 23.49 -5.56
C ASP A 335 1.33 22.29 -6.51
N CYS A 336 1.37 22.57 -7.82
CA CYS A 336 1.55 21.56 -8.88
C CYS A 336 3.00 21.05 -8.93
N SER A 337 3.52 20.47 -7.85
CA SER A 337 4.79 19.76 -7.85
C SER A 337 4.53 18.30 -7.43
N GLY A 338 4.04 17.50 -8.40
CA GLY A 338 3.77 16.08 -8.19
C GLY A 338 2.50 15.66 -8.92
N SER A 339 2.63 15.33 -10.20
CA SER A 339 1.56 14.75 -11.03
C SER A 339 1.06 13.45 -10.43
N LYS A 340 -0.08 13.47 -9.75
CA LYS A 340 -0.94 12.30 -9.64
C LYS A 340 -2.11 12.53 -10.57
N THR A 341 -2.12 11.77 -11.63
CA THR A 341 -3.17 11.62 -12.63
C THR A 341 -4.55 11.56 -11.98
N GLU A 342 -5.41 12.45 -12.45
CA GLU A 342 -6.84 12.39 -12.24
C GLU A 342 -7.37 11.15 -12.98
N GLU A 343 -7.63 10.08 -12.28
CA GLU A 343 -8.54 9.05 -12.76
C GLU A 343 -9.78 9.03 -11.88
N GLY A 344 -10.86 9.25 -12.59
CA GLY A 344 -12.19 9.50 -12.17
C GLY A 344 -12.80 8.49 -11.20
N TYR A 345 -13.36 9.02 -10.15
CA TYR A 345 -14.53 8.44 -9.53
C TYR A 345 -15.77 9.22 -10.02
N GLY A 346 -16.19 8.86 -11.24
CA GLY A 346 -17.53 9.10 -11.71
C GLY A 346 -18.45 8.10 -11.02
N GLY A 347 -19.15 8.53 -10.01
CA GLY A 347 -20.34 7.89 -9.46
C GLY A 347 -21.53 8.72 -9.92
N GLU A 348 -22.21 8.24 -10.96
CA GLU A 348 -23.57 8.64 -11.27
C GLU A 348 -24.49 8.20 -10.12
N HIS A 349 -25.17 9.15 -9.53
CA HIS A 349 -26.58 9.30 -9.13
C HIS A 349 -26.71 10.40 -8.09
#